data_8982ffc0db6ca249fd96d97d099921ec
#
_entry.id   8982ffc0db6ca249fd96d97d099921ec
#
_cell.length_a   1.000
_cell.length_b   1.000
_cell.length_c   1.000
_cell.angle_alpha   90.00
_cell.angle_beta   90.00
_cell.angle_gamma   90.00
#
_symmetry.space_group_name_H-M   'P 1'
#
loop_
_entity.id
_entity.type
_entity.pdbx_description
1 polymer ?
#
loop_
_entity_poly.entity_id
_entity_poly.type
_entity_poly.pdbx_seq_one_letter_code
_entity_poly.pdbx_strand_id
1 'polypeptide(L)'
;MKEKFMFAAAFLGLMVTLGLISETELDFDRHPDASIDLATREGVQLVKSQWRYSDTRIVETDFRAAGPDGQPSTTPVKTYDFTPHAGGIEFDDSLWQAIDATTLNQRRGTGRLGFNWYRIALTVPERIGDFDPTGTTAVFETSLDDYAEIWVNGELTRYAGQSGGSVIAGWNAANRLVVGRNLKPGQKIVLAIFGINGPISNPPTNYIWMRYARLNFYRNAHAGPRAITPSEANVEVTRKNPAIDELVPRNAKIYKLAEGFQFTEGPVWVSQGKYLLFSDPNANTMYKYTSEGQISVYREKSGYDGADIAEFGQPGSNGLTFDPQGRLTINQHGNRRVIRVEQDGKEVVLADKFEGKRLNSPNDLVYRSDGALFFTDPPFGLPKFDKDPRKELAFAGVFSLYKGKLQVVSQDMTGPNGIAFSPDEKYLYVGNWDDHKKVIYRYEVQPDASLRNGEIFFDMTDAPGEDAIDGMKVDERGNLYVSGPGGLWVISPEGRHLGTIVAPMHPHNLAWGDDDHQTLYLTAKTGLYRIHLNVKGAGIPR
;
A
#
# COMPACT_ATOMS: atom_id res chain seq x y z
N MET A 1 -41.82 -45.33 6.74
CA MET A 1 -41.91 -43.89 6.55
C MET A 1 -41.17 -43.23 7.70
N LYS A 2 -39.93 -42.85 7.48
CA LYS A 2 -39.09 -42.14 8.46
C LYS A 2 -38.53 -40.93 7.72
N GLU A 3 -39.08 -39.78 8.06
CA GLU A 3 -38.57 -38.48 7.59
C GLU A 3 -37.24 -38.19 8.30
N LYS A 4 -36.21 -37.88 7.51
CA LYS A 4 -34.95 -37.36 8.00
C LYS A 4 -35.00 -35.82 7.87
N PHE A 5 -35.10 -35.15 9.00
CA PHE A 5 -34.80 -33.73 9.09
C PHE A 5 -33.30 -33.52 9.01
N MET A 6 -32.85 -32.85 7.96
CA MET A 6 -31.51 -32.28 7.86
C MET A 6 -31.56 -30.84 8.36
N PHE A 7 -30.97 -30.58 9.51
CA PHE A 7 -30.67 -29.20 9.97
C PHE A 7 -29.45 -28.68 9.20
N ALA A 8 -29.67 -27.73 8.33
CA ALA A 8 -28.62 -26.91 7.78
C ALA A 8 -28.37 -25.75 8.76
N ALA A 9 -27.27 -25.82 9.50
CA ALA A 9 -26.78 -24.70 10.30
C ALA A 9 -26.12 -23.68 9.36
N ALA A 10 -26.81 -22.57 9.10
CA ALA A 10 -26.22 -21.41 8.45
C ALA A 10 -25.30 -20.70 9.46
N PHE A 11 -24.00 -20.89 9.32
CA PHE A 11 -23.01 -20.03 9.96
C PHE A 11 -23.00 -18.68 9.26
N LEU A 12 -23.69 -17.72 9.84
CA LEU A 12 -23.54 -16.30 9.46
C LEU A 12 -22.24 -15.80 10.08
N GLY A 13 -21.13 -15.97 9.36
CA GLY A 13 -19.86 -15.35 9.70
C GLY A 13 -19.98 -13.84 9.48
N LEU A 14 -20.12 -13.08 10.56
CA LEU A 14 -19.97 -11.64 10.57
C LEU A 14 -18.49 -11.33 10.31
N MET A 15 -18.08 -11.25 9.04
CA MET A 15 -16.82 -10.61 8.68
C MET A 15 -16.99 -9.10 8.89
N VAL A 16 -16.62 -8.64 10.07
CA VAL A 16 -16.21 -7.25 10.26
C VAL A 16 -14.87 -7.12 9.53
N THR A 17 -14.92 -6.81 8.24
CA THR A 17 -13.77 -6.23 7.56
C THR A 17 -13.62 -4.82 8.08
N LEU A 18 -12.92 -4.68 9.21
CA LEU A 18 -12.18 -3.46 9.49
C LEU A 18 -11.39 -3.17 8.21
N GLY A 19 -11.62 -2.00 7.63
CA GLY A 19 -10.81 -1.50 6.53
C GLY A 19 -9.35 -1.57 6.95
N LEU A 20 -8.67 -2.62 6.54
CA LEU A 20 -7.24 -2.65 6.49
C LEU A 20 -6.87 -1.58 5.44
N ILE A 21 -6.58 -0.36 5.92
CA ILE A 21 -5.59 0.46 5.26
C ILE A 21 -4.47 -0.53 4.99
N SER A 22 -4.19 -0.81 3.73
CA SER A 22 -3.01 -1.56 3.33
C SER A 22 -1.82 -0.84 3.96
N GLU A 23 -1.47 -1.25 5.17
CA GLU A 23 -0.20 -0.86 5.76
C GLU A 23 0.81 -1.43 4.79
N THR A 24 1.44 -0.56 4.01
CA THR A 24 2.66 -0.93 3.31
C THR A 24 3.57 -1.49 4.39
N GLU A 25 3.72 -2.82 4.39
CA GLU A 25 4.62 -3.49 5.32
C GLU A 25 5.96 -2.80 5.16
N LEU A 26 6.45 -2.25 6.27
CA LEU A 26 7.82 -1.77 6.30
C LEU A 26 8.69 -2.98 5.95
N ASP A 27 9.47 -2.84 4.88
CA ASP A 27 10.50 -3.82 4.57
C ASP A 27 11.54 -3.80 5.68
N PHE A 28 11.33 -4.66 6.68
CA PHE A 28 12.24 -4.81 7.82
C PHE A 28 13.52 -5.57 7.46
N ASP A 29 13.63 -6.10 6.26
CA ASP A 29 14.86 -6.71 5.77
C ASP A 29 15.86 -5.67 5.26
N ARG A 30 15.41 -4.42 5.04
CA ARG A 30 16.30 -3.30 4.79
C ARG A 30 17.09 -2.90 6.06
N HIS A 31 18.25 -2.32 5.87
CA HIS A 31 18.98 -1.72 6.97
C HIS A 31 18.18 -0.59 7.63
N PRO A 32 18.14 -0.50 8.98
CA PRO A 32 17.51 0.63 9.67
C PRO A 32 18.20 1.94 9.31
N ASP A 33 17.42 3.03 9.25
CA ASP A 33 17.96 4.38 9.01
C ASP A 33 18.77 4.91 10.20
N ALA A 34 18.45 4.42 11.41
CA ALA A 34 19.24 4.62 12.63
C ALA A 34 18.97 3.48 13.61
N SER A 35 19.90 3.24 14.53
CA SER A 35 19.78 2.19 15.54
C SER A 35 20.34 2.67 16.88
N ILE A 36 19.70 2.29 17.97
CA ILE A 36 20.18 2.46 19.35
C ILE A 36 20.40 1.07 19.94
N ASP A 37 21.63 0.77 20.33
CA ASP A 37 21.95 -0.48 21.03
C ASP A 37 21.66 -0.32 22.52
N LEU A 38 20.53 -0.87 22.96
CA LEU A 38 20.09 -0.83 24.36
C LEU A 38 20.88 -1.78 25.29
N ALA A 39 21.82 -2.55 24.73
CA ALA A 39 22.80 -3.34 25.50
C ALA A 39 24.08 -2.55 25.82
N THR A 40 24.12 -1.26 25.53
CA THR A 40 25.22 -0.34 25.85
C THR A 40 24.79 0.73 26.85
N ARG A 41 25.73 1.31 27.55
CA ARG A 41 25.48 2.44 28.47
C ARG A 41 25.04 3.68 27.71
N GLU A 42 25.69 3.93 26.58
CA GLU A 42 25.36 5.06 25.69
C GLU A 42 23.94 4.95 25.16
N GLY A 43 23.53 3.75 24.77
CA GLY A 43 22.18 3.51 24.25
C GLY A 43 21.09 3.77 25.29
N VAL A 44 21.25 3.24 26.51
CA VAL A 44 20.25 3.47 27.58
C VAL A 44 20.27 4.91 28.10
N GLN A 45 21.41 5.60 28.06
CA GLN A 45 21.50 7.01 28.38
C GLN A 45 20.77 7.87 27.34
N LEU A 46 20.93 7.56 26.06
CA LEU A 46 20.27 8.28 24.97
C LEU A 46 18.75 8.22 25.07
N VAL A 47 18.20 7.08 25.48
CA VAL A 47 16.75 6.91 25.73
C VAL A 47 16.32 7.29 27.16
N LYS A 48 17.22 7.85 27.96
CA LYS A 48 17.01 8.31 29.34
C LYS A 48 16.40 7.23 30.23
N SER A 49 16.96 6.01 30.20
CA SER A 49 16.37 4.85 30.86
C SER A 49 17.43 3.92 31.46
N GLN A 50 16.95 2.88 32.12
CA GLN A 50 17.75 1.82 32.72
C GLN A 50 16.97 0.51 32.71
N TRP A 51 17.66 -0.60 32.46
CA TRP A 51 17.07 -1.92 32.57
C TRP A 51 16.76 -2.31 34.01
N ARG A 52 15.57 -2.88 34.20
CA ARG A 52 15.10 -3.48 35.44
C ARG A 52 14.92 -4.97 35.23
N TYR A 53 15.21 -5.75 36.27
CA TYR A 53 15.16 -7.21 36.26
C TYR A 53 14.47 -7.75 37.50
N SER A 54 13.68 -8.82 37.34
CA SER A 54 13.11 -9.60 38.43
C SER A 54 12.95 -11.06 38.03
N ASP A 55 13.33 -11.97 38.92
CA ASP A 55 12.89 -13.36 38.83
C ASP A 55 11.37 -13.44 39.06
N THR A 56 10.75 -14.49 38.51
CA THR A 56 9.35 -14.85 38.83
C THR A 56 9.32 -15.89 39.94
N ARG A 57 8.21 -15.92 40.64
CA ARG A 57 7.89 -16.98 41.60
C ARG A 57 6.64 -17.69 41.16
N ILE A 58 6.63 -19.03 41.26
CA ILE A 58 5.42 -19.81 41.11
C ILE A 58 4.70 -19.82 42.44
N VAL A 59 3.42 -19.48 42.42
CA VAL A 59 2.56 -19.39 43.60
C VAL A 59 1.35 -20.28 43.42
N GLU A 60 0.91 -20.93 44.49
CA GLU A 60 -0.37 -21.63 44.48
C GLU A 60 -1.52 -20.63 44.55
N THR A 61 -2.51 -20.80 43.69
CA THR A 61 -3.70 -19.94 43.63
C THR A 61 -4.96 -20.74 43.46
N ASP A 62 -6.12 -20.14 43.78
CA ASP A 62 -7.43 -20.70 43.52
C ASP A 62 -7.88 -20.41 42.11
N PHE A 63 -8.22 -21.43 41.36
CA PHE A 63 -8.77 -21.32 40.02
C PHE A 63 -10.24 -21.79 40.00
N ARG A 64 -11.09 -21.06 39.29
CA ARG A 64 -12.47 -21.45 39.01
C ARG A 64 -12.64 -21.55 37.50
N ALA A 65 -12.85 -22.74 37.02
CA ALA A 65 -13.17 -22.96 35.62
C ALA A 65 -14.49 -22.28 35.24
N ALA A 66 -14.63 -21.89 33.99
CA ALA A 66 -15.91 -21.42 33.48
C ALA A 66 -16.92 -22.56 33.48
N GLY A 67 -18.13 -22.29 34.01
CA GLY A 67 -19.28 -23.18 33.90
C GLY A 67 -19.88 -23.21 32.49
N PRO A 68 -20.91 -24.02 32.24
CA PRO A 68 -21.57 -24.10 30.93
C PRO A 68 -22.14 -22.77 30.42
N ASP A 69 -22.40 -21.83 31.32
CA ASP A 69 -22.92 -20.49 31.08
C ASP A 69 -21.80 -19.44 30.91
N GLY A 70 -20.54 -19.87 30.90
CA GLY A 70 -19.36 -18.99 30.81
C GLY A 70 -19.02 -18.27 32.12
N GLN A 71 -19.78 -18.46 33.20
CA GLN A 71 -19.47 -17.88 34.51
C GLN A 71 -18.52 -18.78 35.30
N PRO A 72 -17.70 -18.23 36.22
CA PRO A 72 -16.81 -19.01 37.04
C PRO A 72 -17.56 -20.12 37.79
N SER A 73 -17.05 -21.35 37.78
CA SER A 73 -17.65 -22.49 38.53
C SER A 73 -17.67 -22.19 40.04
N THR A 74 -18.63 -22.78 40.74
CA THR A 74 -18.78 -22.56 42.19
C THR A 74 -17.70 -23.21 43.04
N THR A 75 -17.00 -24.21 42.50
CA THR A 75 -15.98 -24.95 43.24
C THR A 75 -14.58 -24.55 42.79
N PRO A 76 -13.80 -23.84 43.63
CA PRO A 76 -12.41 -23.56 43.32
C PRO A 76 -11.55 -24.83 43.38
N VAL A 77 -10.57 -24.91 42.47
CA VAL A 77 -9.52 -25.91 42.51
C VAL A 77 -8.16 -25.21 42.69
N LYS A 78 -7.24 -25.89 43.35
CA LYS A 78 -5.87 -25.38 43.47
C LYS A 78 -5.13 -25.53 42.14
N THR A 79 -4.49 -24.48 41.74
CA THR A 79 -3.59 -24.43 40.58
C THR A 79 -2.37 -23.57 40.88
N TYR A 80 -1.55 -23.35 39.89
CA TYR A 80 -0.34 -22.53 40.03
C TYR A 80 -0.40 -21.37 39.07
N ASP A 81 0.11 -20.24 39.53
CA ASP A 81 0.30 -19.03 38.76
C ASP A 81 1.74 -18.53 38.96
N PHE A 82 2.15 -17.52 38.25
CA PHE A 82 3.45 -16.87 38.45
C PHE A 82 3.27 -15.43 38.93
N THR A 83 4.24 -14.93 39.65
CA THR A 83 4.26 -13.54 40.11
C THR A 83 5.66 -12.96 40.00
N PRO A 84 5.83 -11.70 39.60
CA PRO A 84 4.80 -10.71 39.28
C PRO A 84 4.25 -10.84 37.85
N HIS A 85 3.02 -10.35 37.59
CA HIS A 85 2.46 -10.09 36.28
C HIS A 85 2.87 -8.67 35.84
N ALA A 86 3.99 -8.53 35.17
CA ALA A 86 4.64 -7.25 34.95
C ALA A 86 4.53 -6.73 33.48
N GLY A 87 3.61 -7.28 32.70
CA GLY A 87 3.35 -6.79 31.33
C GLY A 87 2.71 -5.41 31.29
N GLY A 88 1.91 -5.02 32.29
CA GLY A 88 1.16 -3.77 32.32
C GLY A 88 2.03 -2.51 32.30
N ILE A 89 1.53 -1.44 31.67
CA ILE A 89 2.23 -0.17 31.57
C ILE A 89 2.40 0.51 32.94
N GLU A 90 1.41 0.42 33.82
CA GLU A 90 1.39 1.03 35.16
C GLU A 90 2.08 0.15 36.23
N PHE A 91 2.69 -0.96 35.81
CA PHE A 91 3.38 -1.82 36.76
C PHE A 91 4.58 -1.11 37.38
N ASP A 92 4.64 -1.05 38.74
CA ASP A 92 5.75 -0.44 39.49
C ASP A 92 6.92 -1.42 39.61
N ASP A 93 7.97 -1.18 38.85
CA ASP A 93 9.22 -1.91 38.86
C ASP A 93 10.34 -1.18 39.66
N SER A 94 10.01 -0.16 40.44
CA SER A 94 10.98 0.66 41.17
C SER A 94 11.83 -0.13 42.18
N LEU A 95 11.27 -1.18 42.75
CA LEU A 95 11.95 -2.09 43.68
C LEU A 95 12.77 -3.19 42.98
N TRP A 96 12.71 -3.30 41.66
CA TRP A 96 13.45 -4.31 40.95
C TRP A 96 14.92 -3.98 40.85
N GLN A 97 15.75 -5.03 40.67
CA GLN A 97 17.16 -4.86 40.44
C GLN A 97 17.41 -4.02 39.19
N ALA A 98 18.07 -2.87 39.37
CA ALA A 98 18.66 -2.15 38.25
C ALA A 98 19.91 -2.90 37.76
N ILE A 99 19.97 -3.19 36.47
CA ILE A 99 21.07 -3.90 35.86
C ILE A 99 21.83 -3.02 34.88
N ASP A 100 23.14 -3.16 34.80
CA ASP A 100 23.95 -2.49 33.80
C ASP A 100 23.64 -3.09 32.44
N ALA A 101 23.35 -2.23 31.44
CA ALA A 101 23.02 -2.65 30.09
C ALA A 101 24.07 -3.61 29.47
N THR A 102 25.34 -3.37 29.75
CA THR A 102 26.47 -4.22 29.27
C THR A 102 26.47 -5.64 29.86
N THR A 103 25.59 -5.90 30.82
CA THR A 103 25.47 -7.22 31.49
C THR A 103 24.21 -7.98 31.07
N LEU A 104 23.42 -7.49 30.09
CA LEU A 104 22.23 -8.18 29.61
C LEU A 104 22.52 -9.61 29.15
N ASN A 105 23.67 -9.87 28.59
CA ASN A 105 24.11 -11.17 28.13
C ASN A 105 24.61 -12.11 29.24
N GLN A 106 24.57 -11.70 30.52
CA GLN A 106 24.88 -12.56 31.64
C GLN A 106 23.70 -13.44 32.02
N ARG A 107 24.01 -14.71 32.35
CA ARG A 107 23.01 -15.68 32.79
C ARG A 107 22.37 -15.23 34.10
N ARG A 108 21.05 -15.23 34.16
CA ARG A 108 20.25 -14.86 35.33
C ARG A 108 19.20 -15.93 35.62
N GLY A 109 18.67 -15.88 36.84
CA GLY A 109 17.67 -16.83 37.32
C GLY A 109 18.23 -17.85 38.29
N THR A 110 17.36 -18.73 38.77
CA THR A 110 17.69 -19.71 39.82
C THR A 110 18.39 -20.96 39.29
N GLY A 111 18.44 -21.14 37.97
CA GLY A 111 18.97 -22.31 37.31
C GLY A 111 18.07 -23.55 37.35
N ARG A 112 16.81 -23.43 37.81
CA ARG A 112 15.85 -24.55 37.88
C ARG A 112 14.57 -24.28 37.06
N LEU A 113 13.94 -23.15 37.28
CA LEU A 113 12.81 -22.67 36.48
C LEU A 113 13.23 -21.37 35.84
N GLY A 114 13.16 -21.34 34.52
CA GLY A 114 13.59 -20.20 33.77
C GLY A 114 12.42 -19.31 33.40
N PHE A 115 11.94 -18.53 34.36
CA PHE A 115 10.98 -17.45 34.11
C PHE A 115 11.48 -16.19 34.76
N ASN A 116 11.57 -15.11 33.99
CA ASN A 116 11.99 -13.81 34.54
C ASN A 116 11.46 -12.66 33.70
N TRP A 117 11.57 -11.46 34.27
CA TRP A 117 11.19 -10.23 33.58
C TRP A 117 12.40 -9.31 33.40
N TYR A 118 12.48 -8.73 32.19
CA TYR A 118 13.27 -7.54 31.91
C TYR A 118 12.30 -6.40 31.57
N ARG A 119 12.53 -5.21 32.15
CA ARG A 119 11.72 -4.03 31.81
C ARG A 119 12.61 -2.83 31.53
N ILE A 120 12.17 -1.98 30.61
CA ILE A 120 12.77 -0.69 30.31
C ILE A 120 11.70 0.30 29.89
N ALA A 121 11.66 1.50 30.53
CA ALA A 121 10.78 2.59 30.14
C ALA A 121 11.62 3.64 29.39
N LEU A 122 11.68 3.55 28.10
CA LEU A 122 12.51 4.41 27.26
C LEU A 122 11.77 5.68 26.81
N THR A 123 12.54 6.73 26.53
CA THR A 123 12.05 7.98 25.96
C THR A 123 12.66 8.14 24.57
N VAL A 124 11.84 8.39 23.56
CA VAL A 124 12.32 8.66 22.20
C VAL A 124 13.20 9.92 22.23
N PRO A 125 14.47 9.83 21.81
CA PRO A 125 15.38 10.97 21.84
C PRO A 125 15.02 12.01 20.79
N GLU A 126 15.52 13.23 20.96
CA GLU A 126 15.37 14.28 19.96
C GLU A 126 16.16 13.98 18.67
N ARG A 127 17.33 13.38 18.83
CA ARG A 127 18.22 12.96 17.73
C ARG A 127 19.00 11.69 18.06
N ILE A 128 19.37 10.96 17.02
CA ILE A 128 20.26 9.78 17.09
C ILE A 128 21.45 10.10 16.17
N GLY A 129 22.51 10.69 16.74
CA GLY A 129 23.53 11.37 15.91
C GLY A 129 22.90 12.47 15.06
N ASP A 130 23.06 12.39 13.75
CA ASP A 130 22.45 13.35 12.80
C ASP A 130 21.04 12.97 12.37
N PHE A 131 20.50 11.85 12.84
CA PHE A 131 19.18 11.35 12.47
C PHE A 131 18.07 11.93 13.36
N ASP A 132 16.99 12.43 12.74
CA ASP A 132 15.76 12.86 13.40
C ASP A 132 14.75 11.70 13.40
N PRO A 133 14.34 11.17 14.58
CA PRO A 133 13.39 10.07 14.69
C PRO A 133 11.92 10.50 14.52
N THR A 134 11.63 11.78 14.33
CA THR A 134 10.26 12.27 14.18
C THR A 134 9.55 11.62 13.00
N GLY A 135 8.33 11.14 13.22
CA GLY A 135 7.50 10.51 12.19
C GLY A 135 7.95 9.11 11.78
N THR A 136 9.03 8.56 12.38
CA THR A 136 9.54 7.22 12.04
C THR A 136 8.75 6.10 12.73
N THR A 137 8.99 4.86 12.30
CA THR A 137 8.58 3.65 13.00
C THR A 137 9.77 3.08 13.75
N ALA A 138 9.61 2.79 15.04
CA ALA A 138 10.60 2.05 15.81
C ALA A 138 10.26 0.57 15.89
N VAL A 139 11.28 -0.26 15.70
CA VAL A 139 11.24 -1.72 15.83
C VAL A 139 12.21 -2.12 16.91
N PHE A 140 11.72 -2.85 17.91
CA PHE A 140 12.58 -3.47 18.90
C PHE A 140 12.98 -4.86 18.41
N GLU A 141 14.27 -5.14 18.51
CA GLU A 141 14.84 -6.42 18.11
C GLU A 141 15.69 -6.99 19.25
N THR A 142 15.40 -8.23 19.61
CA THR A 142 16.13 -8.93 20.69
C THR A 142 16.14 -10.44 20.47
N SER A 143 17.05 -11.13 21.14
CA SER A 143 17.01 -12.59 21.27
C SER A 143 17.27 -12.94 22.73
N LEU A 144 16.32 -13.66 23.32
CA LEU A 144 16.48 -14.27 24.65
C LEU A 144 16.81 -15.74 24.50
N ASP A 145 17.49 -16.26 25.49
CA ASP A 145 17.69 -17.69 25.66
C ASP A 145 16.62 -18.21 26.64
N ASP A 146 15.59 -19.00 26.22
CA ASP A 146 15.35 -19.54 24.87
C ASP A 146 14.21 -18.79 24.16
N TYR A 147 13.15 -18.33 24.90
CA TYR A 147 11.92 -17.74 24.37
C TYR A 147 11.59 -16.41 25.05
N ALA A 148 10.88 -15.56 24.36
CA ALA A 148 10.41 -14.29 24.92
C ALA A 148 8.97 -13.98 24.56
N GLU A 149 8.19 -13.51 25.56
CA GLU A 149 6.99 -12.74 25.32
C GLU A 149 7.30 -11.25 25.54
N ILE A 150 6.98 -10.40 24.59
CA ILE A 150 7.32 -8.98 24.66
C ILE A 150 6.05 -8.14 24.66
N TRP A 151 5.88 -7.40 25.73
CA TRP A 151 4.79 -6.47 25.96
C TRP A 151 5.25 -5.06 25.66
N VAL A 152 4.46 -4.34 24.87
CA VAL A 152 4.72 -2.94 24.52
C VAL A 152 3.58 -2.08 25.05
N ASN A 153 3.89 -1.13 25.93
CA ASN A 153 2.91 -0.26 26.57
C ASN A 153 1.73 -1.02 27.21
N GLY A 154 1.99 -2.20 27.75
CA GLY A 154 0.98 -3.04 28.41
C GLY A 154 0.21 -3.99 27.51
N GLU A 155 0.50 -3.99 26.23
CA GLU A 155 -0.13 -4.90 25.28
C GLU A 155 0.86 -5.98 24.81
N LEU A 156 0.42 -7.23 24.79
CA LEU A 156 1.18 -8.34 24.21
C LEU A 156 1.09 -8.25 22.67
N THR A 157 2.17 -7.85 22.05
CA THR A 157 2.20 -7.55 20.62
C THR A 157 2.55 -8.79 19.79
N ARG A 158 2.20 -8.74 18.50
CA ARG A 158 2.61 -9.71 17.50
C ARG A 158 3.84 -9.21 16.74
N TYR A 159 4.55 -10.13 16.10
CA TYR A 159 5.57 -9.76 15.14
C TYR A 159 5.00 -8.92 14.01
N ALA A 160 5.83 -8.04 13.47
CA ALA A 160 5.56 -7.43 12.18
C ALA A 160 5.42 -8.53 11.12
N GLY A 161 4.29 -8.52 10.38
CA GLY A 161 3.98 -9.53 9.37
C GLY A 161 3.42 -10.86 9.91
N GLN A 162 3.27 -11.03 11.20
CA GLN A 162 2.68 -12.24 11.77
C GLN A 162 1.14 -12.21 11.70
N SER A 163 0.56 -13.14 10.96
CA SER A 163 -0.89 -13.36 10.90
C SER A 163 -1.31 -14.36 11.98
N GLY A 164 -1.75 -13.87 13.14
CA GLY A 164 -2.24 -14.73 14.22
C GLY A 164 -1.12 -15.53 14.93
N GLY A 165 -1.49 -16.29 15.97
CA GLY A 165 -0.61 -17.23 16.63
C GLY A 165 0.24 -16.67 17.76
N SER A 166 1.32 -17.38 18.10
CA SER A 166 2.19 -17.11 19.24
C SER A 166 3.07 -15.89 19.05
N VAL A 167 3.27 -15.16 20.13
CA VAL A 167 4.27 -14.08 20.21
C VAL A 167 5.67 -14.59 20.54
N ILE A 168 5.83 -15.88 20.76
CA ILE A 168 7.13 -16.52 21.00
C ILE A 168 7.72 -16.90 19.65
N ALA A 169 8.86 -16.31 19.32
CA ALA A 169 9.50 -16.48 18.02
C ALA A 169 10.03 -17.89 17.75
N GLY A 170 10.28 -18.65 18.76
CA GLY A 170 10.93 -19.94 18.68
C GLY A 170 12.25 -19.97 19.46
N TRP A 171 12.81 -21.14 19.58
CA TRP A 171 13.99 -21.38 20.39
C TRP A 171 15.21 -20.58 19.89
N ASN A 172 15.72 -19.72 20.75
CA ASN A 172 16.83 -18.82 20.43
C ASN A 172 16.63 -17.92 19.19
N ALA A 173 15.39 -17.76 18.73
CA ALA A 173 15.10 -16.95 17.55
C ALA A 173 15.13 -15.44 17.88
N ALA A 174 15.37 -14.64 16.86
CA ALA A 174 15.22 -13.20 16.94
C ALA A 174 13.74 -12.82 17.09
N ASN A 175 13.45 -11.99 18.07
CA ASN A 175 12.16 -11.32 18.22
C ASN A 175 12.28 -9.93 17.62
N ARG A 176 11.39 -9.58 16.68
CA ARG A 176 11.40 -8.31 15.98
C ARG A 176 9.97 -7.78 15.94
N LEU A 177 9.69 -6.65 16.56
CA LEU A 177 8.34 -6.11 16.68
C LEU A 177 8.30 -4.58 16.64
N VAL A 178 7.22 -4.04 16.07
CA VAL A 178 6.97 -2.60 16.06
C VAL A 178 6.60 -2.15 17.47
N VAL A 179 7.35 -1.17 18.00
CA VAL A 179 7.12 -0.61 19.35
C VAL A 179 6.56 0.82 19.31
N GLY A 180 6.53 1.44 18.15
CA GLY A 180 5.91 2.74 17.95
C GLY A 180 5.93 3.15 16.48
N ARG A 181 4.86 3.85 16.06
CA ARG A 181 4.73 4.44 14.72
C ARG A 181 4.53 5.94 14.86
N ASN A 182 4.91 6.70 13.82
CA ASN A 182 4.80 8.17 13.83
C ASN A 182 5.36 8.79 15.11
N LEU A 183 6.56 8.37 15.48
CA LEU A 183 7.21 8.73 16.73
C LEU A 183 7.38 10.24 16.88
N LYS A 184 7.34 10.67 18.13
CA LYS A 184 7.63 12.05 18.53
C LYS A 184 8.74 12.06 19.56
N PRO A 185 9.73 12.95 19.47
CA PRO A 185 10.68 13.16 20.53
C PRO A 185 9.98 13.38 21.89
N GLY A 186 10.51 12.77 22.94
CA GLY A 186 9.89 12.79 24.26
C GLY A 186 8.79 11.74 24.49
N GLN A 187 8.31 11.06 23.45
CA GLN A 187 7.34 9.96 23.59
C GLN A 187 7.94 8.84 24.44
N LYS A 188 7.14 8.33 25.39
CA LYS A 188 7.55 7.19 26.23
C LYS A 188 7.05 5.88 25.67
N ILE A 189 7.89 4.85 25.76
CA ILE A 189 7.58 3.48 25.37
C ILE A 189 8.06 2.56 26.48
N VAL A 190 7.18 1.72 26.98
CA VAL A 190 7.51 0.71 28.00
C VAL A 190 7.61 -0.65 27.33
N LEU A 191 8.77 -1.29 27.47
CA LEU A 191 8.99 -2.66 27.03
C LEU A 191 9.08 -3.56 28.29
N ALA A 192 8.26 -4.60 28.33
CA ALA A 192 8.33 -5.63 29.35
C ALA A 192 8.53 -6.99 28.65
N ILE A 193 9.62 -7.66 28.93
CA ILE A 193 10.02 -8.89 28.26
C ILE A 193 9.98 -10.02 29.29
N PHE A 194 9.07 -10.97 29.09
CA PHE A 194 8.96 -12.19 29.87
C PHE A 194 9.80 -13.27 29.23
N GLY A 195 10.90 -13.61 29.87
CA GLY A 195 11.81 -14.64 29.41
C GLY A 195 11.38 -16.01 29.90
N ILE A 196 11.46 -17.00 29.01
CA ILE A 196 11.13 -18.41 29.28
C ILE A 196 12.29 -19.26 28.77
N ASN A 197 12.85 -20.07 29.65
CA ASN A 197 13.86 -21.05 29.25
C ASN A 197 13.24 -22.46 29.18
N GLY A 198 13.52 -23.19 28.12
CA GLY A 198 13.06 -24.56 27.85
C GLY A 198 14.08 -25.39 27.06
N PRO A 199 13.92 -26.70 27.00
CA PRO A 199 12.83 -27.50 27.56
C PRO A 199 12.91 -27.63 29.08
N ILE A 200 11.85 -27.26 29.77
CA ILE A 200 11.73 -27.34 31.24
C ILE A 200 11.95 -28.78 31.75
N SER A 201 11.67 -29.76 30.90
CA SER A 201 11.85 -31.20 31.20
C SER A 201 13.29 -31.68 31.23
N ASN A 202 14.27 -30.85 30.84
CA ASN A 202 15.66 -31.23 30.75
C ASN A 202 16.55 -30.35 31.67
N PRO A 203 16.55 -30.58 33.01
CA PRO A 203 17.40 -29.83 33.91
C PRO A 203 18.88 -30.15 33.62
N PRO A 204 19.88 -29.30 33.99
CA PRO A 204 19.83 -28.52 35.24
C PRO A 204 20.06 -27.01 35.07
N THR A 205 20.09 -26.42 33.90
CA THR A 205 20.61 -25.06 33.75
C THR A 205 19.70 -24.13 32.98
N ASN A 206 18.50 -23.88 33.53
CA ASN A 206 17.50 -22.97 32.95
C ASN A 206 17.81 -21.52 33.36
N TYR A 207 18.91 -20.98 32.84
CA TYR A 207 19.23 -19.57 32.97
C TYR A 207 18.68 -18.83 31.76
N ILE A 208 18.36 -17.55 31.96
CA ILE A 208 17.88 -16.67 30.90
C ILE A 208 18.82 -15.49 30.77
N TRP A 209 19.16 -15.13 29.55
CA TRP A 209 19.91 -13.91 29.24
C TRP A 209 19.47 -13.32 27.91
N MET A 210 19.63 -12.03 27.79
CA MET A 210 19.34 -11.30 26.56
C MET A 210 20.63 -11.17 25.75
N ARG A 211 20.65 -11.73 24.55
CA ARG A 211 21.84 -11.77 23.70
C ARG A 211 22.16 -10.42 23.10
N TYR A 212 21.13 -9.68 22.72
CA TYR A 212 21.20 -8.30 22.24
C TYR A 212 19.85 -7.61 22.45
N ALA A 213 19.86 -6.28 22.42
CA ALA A 213 18.66 -5.46 22.49
C ALA A 213 18.88 -4.21 21.64
N ARG A 214 18.15 -4.07 20.54
CA ARG A 214 18.29 -2.96 19.60
C ARG A 214 16.96 -2.28 19.36
N LEU A 215 17.00 -0.97 19.30
CA LEU A 215 15.86 -0.15 18.87
C LEU A 215 16.21 0.43 17.50
N ASN A 216 15.63 -0.12 16.47
CA ASN A 216 15.87 0.23 15.07
C ASN A 216 14.81 1.20 14.59
N PHE A 217 15.23 2.29 13.98
CA PHE A 217 14.34 3.33 13.45
C PHE A 217 14.31 3.24 11.94
N TYR A 218 13.09 3.19 11.44
CA TYR A 218 12.82 3.19 10.01
C TYR A 218 12.03 4.44 9.69
N ARG A 219 12.53 5.26 8.79
CA ARG A 219 11.69 6.28 8.20
C ARG A 219 10.51 5.54 7.58
N ASN A 220 9.31 5.92 8.00
CA ASN A 220 8.13 5.40 7.36
C ASN A 220 8.31 5.63 5.86
N ALA A 221 7.89 4.70 5.02
CA ALA A 221 7.85 4.90 3.58
C ALA A 221 7.02 6.17 3.22
N HIS A 222 6.39 6.75 4.21
CA HIS A 222 5.68 8.03 4.25
C HIS A 222 6.45 9.18 4.96
N ALA A 223 7.76 9.21 4.93
CA ALA A 223 8.44 10.48 4.87
C ALA A 223 7.96 11.08 3.55
N GLY A 224 7.06 12.04 3.58
CA GLY A 224 6.22 12.46 2.45
C GLY A 224 6.88 12.44 1.08
N PRO A 225 6.16 12.62 0.01
CA PRO A 225 6.67 12.44 -1.34
C PRO A 225 7.97 13.23 -1.55
N ARG A 226 8.99 12.54 -1.97
CA ARG A 226 10.29 13.17 -2.24
C ARG A 226 10.86 12.68 -3.57
N ALA A 227 11.48 13.57 -4.29
CA ALA A 227 12.38 13.20 -5.39
C ALA A 227 13.65 12.57 -4.80
N ILE A 228 14.18 11.61 -5.51
CA ILE A 228 15.49 11.04 -5.22
C ILE A 228 16.43 11.33 -6.39
N THR A 229 17.74 11.28 -6.18
CA THR A 229 18.67 11.20 -7.31
C THR A 229 18.27 9.98 -8.14
N PRO A 230 18.00 10.15 -9.47
CA PRO A 230 17.57 9.04 -10.29
C PRO A 230 18.50 7.85 -10.14
N SER A 231 18.00 6.75 -9.64
CA SER A 231 18.77 5.53 -9.40
C SER A 231 18.30 4.43 -10.36
N GLU A 232 19.28 3.78 -11.01
CA GLU A 232 18.98 2.61 -11.83
C GLU A 232 18.39 1.52 -10.93
N ALA A 233 17.28 0.97 -11.35
CA ALA A 233 16.57 -0.09 -10.66
C ALA A 233 16.49 -1.33 -11.56
N ASN A 234 16.29 -2.48 -10.97
CA ASN A 234 16.17 -3.72 -11.71
C ASN A 234 14.95 -3.67 -12.64
N VAL A 235 15.15 -4.06 -13.88
CA VAL A 235 14.10 -4.26 -14.87
C VAL A 235 14.29 -5.62 -15.52
N GLU A 236 13.22 -6.38 -15.59
CA GLU A 236 13.16 -7.61 -16.36
C GLU A 236 12.22 -7.40 -17.54
N VAL A 237 12.62 -7.84 -18.72
CA VAL A 237 11.77 -7.79 -19.91
C VAL A 237 11.57 -9.22 -20.42
N THR A 238 10.40 -9.76 -20.17
CA THR A 238 9.98 -11.03 -20.76
C THR A 238 9.69 -10.81 -22.23
N ARG A 239 10.46 -11.43 -23.11
CA ARG A 239 10.38 -11.25 -24.57
C ARG A 239 9.64 -12.44 -25.18
N LYS A 240 8.38 -12.23 -25.62
CA LYS A 240 7.53 -13.27 -26.21
C LYS A 240 7.62 -13.30 -27.74
N ASN A 241 7.90 -12.15 -28.34
CA ASN A 241 8.00 -11.99 -29.79
C ASN A 241 9.21 -11.11 -30.11
N PRO A 242 10.01 -11.42 -31.16
CA PRO A 242 11.18 -10.59 -31.55
C PRO A 242 10.87 -9.13 -31.82
N ALA A 243 9.64 -8.78 -32.20
CA ALA A 243 9.23 -7.40 -32.45
C ALA A 243 9.35 -6.50 -31.18
N ILE A 244 9.37 -7.07 -29.98
CA ILE A 244 9.61 -6.32 -28.75
C ILE A 244 10.98 -5.62 -28.75
N ASP A 245 12.00 -6.18 -29.42
CA ASP A 245 13.35 -5.63 -29.49
C ASP A 245 13.42 -4.32 -30.27
N GLU A 246 12.46 -4.08 -31.16
CA GLU A 246 12.32 -2.82 -31.87
C GLU A 246 11.75 -1.69 -30.99
N LEU A 247 11.00 -2.07 -29.94
CA LEU A 247 10.29 -1.17 -29.04
C LEU A 247 11.07 -0.95 -27.74
N VAL A 248 11.57 -2.02 -27.14
CA VAL A 248 12.25 -2.01 -25.84
C VAL A 248 13.71 -2.41 -26.04
N PRO A 249 14.67 -1.51 -25.82
CA PRO A 249 16.10 -1.83 -25.96
C PRO A 249 16.48 -3.10 -25.18
N ARG A 250 17.41 -3.91 -25.72
CA ARG A 250 17.88 -5.12 -25.01
C ARG A 250 18.58 -4.78 -23.68
N ASN A 251 19.19 -3.64 -23.60
CA ASN A 251 19.84 -3.06 -22.42
C ASN A 251 18.99 -1.95 -21.78
N ALA A 252 17.66 -2.03 -21.92
CA ALA A 252 16.78 -1.03 -21.31
C ALA A 252 17.06 -0.90 -19.82
N LYS A 253 16.99 0.32 -19.34
CA LYS A 253 17.18 0.67 -17.94
C LYS A 253 15.94 1.37 -17.42
N ILE A 254 15.50 0.99 -16.24
CA ILE A 254 14.47 1.70 -15.52
C ILE A 254 15.10 2.52 -14.41
N TYR A 255 14.61 3.74 -14.20
CA TYR A 255 15.10 4.62 -13.16
C TYR A 255 13.97 4.95 -12.19
N LYS A 256 14.24 4.78 -10.90
CA LYS A 256 13.38 5.32 -9.84
C LYS A 256 13.66 6.80 -9.70
N LEU A 257 12.61 7.61 -9.68
CA LEU A 257 12.67 9.08 -9.70
C LEU A 257 12.21 9.70 -8.39
N ALA A 258 11.20 9.11 -7.79
CA ALA A 258 10.60 9.59 -6.54
C ALA A 258 9.93 8.46 -5.77
N GLU A 259 9.71 8.69 -4.48
CA GLU A 259 9.12 7.73 -3.55
C GLU A 259 8.34 8.43 -2.44
N GLY A 260 7.64 7.65 -1.60
CA GLY A 260 6.96 8.16 -0.41
C GLY A 260 5.52 8.57 -0.64
N PHE A 261 4.95 8.21 -1.80
CA PHE A 261 3.52 8.37 -2.09
C PHE A 261 2.69 7.29 -1.40
N GLN A 262 1.40 7.53 -1.25
CA GLN A 262 0.49 6.49 -0.76
C GLN A 262 0.05 5.56 -1.89
N PHE A 263 -0.30 6.12 -3.05
CA PHE A 263 -0.69 5.38 -4.24
C PHE A 263 -0.59 6.29 -5.47
N THR A 264 0.25 5.95 -6.44
CA THR A 264 0.48 6.83 -7.59
C THR A 264 -0.35 6.42 -8.80
N GLU A 265 -1.02 7.40 -9.42
CA GLU A 265 -1.96 7.21 -10.52
C GLU A 265 -1.99 8.38 -11.51
N GLY A 266 -2.71 8.17 -12.63
CA GLY A 266 -3.12 9.19 -13.57
C GLY A 266 -2.03 10.13 -14.08
N PRO A 267 -0.86 9.62 -14.53
CA PRO A 267 0.21 10.49 -14.98
C PRO A 267 -0.13 11.17 -16.31
N VAL A 268 0.29 12.44 -16.46
CA VAL A 268 0.23 13.19 -17.71
C VAL A 268 1.44 14.11 -17.86
N TRP A 269 2.06 14.12 -19.03
CA TRP A 269 3.18 14.99 -19.33
C TRP A 269 2.72 16.36 -19.81
N VAL A 270 3.30 17.42 -19.26
CA VAL A 270 3.05 18.83 -19.63
C VAL A 270 4.21 19.32 -20.49
N SER A 271 4.05 19.26 -21.81
CA SER A 271 5.13 19.55 -22.77
C SER A 271 5.66 20.99 -22.69
N GLN A 272 4.78 22.00 -22.53
CA GLN A 272 5.19 23.41 -22.42
C GLN A 272 6.02 23.70 -21.17
N GLY A 273 5.74 22.99 -20.07
CA GLY A 273 6.41 23.17 -18.78
C GLY A 273 7.49 22.15 -18.50
N LYS A 274 7.66 21.13 -19.34
CA LYS A 274 8.63 20.02 -19.19
C LYS A 274 8.55 19.35 -17.81
N TYR A 275 7.35 18.96 -17.41
CA TYR A 275 7.11 18.27 -16.15
C TYR A 275 5.98 17.25 -16.27
N LEU A 276 5.99 16.30 -15.36
CA LEU A 276 4.91 15.32 -15.19
C LEU A 276 3.97 15.78 -14.07
N LEU A 277 2.66 15.72 -14.32
CA LEU A 277 1.65 15.71 -13.26
C LEU A 277 1.18 14.28 -13.04
N PHE A 278 0.86 13.95 -11.80
CA PHE A 278 0.25 12.67 -11.45
C PHE A 278 -0.54 12.78 -10.15
N SER A 279 -1.46 11.86 -9.96
CA SER A 279 -2.34 11.79 -8.80
C SER A 279 -1.76 10.87 -7.72
N ASP A 280 -2.07 11.18 -6.47
CA ASP A 280 -2.06 10.26 -5.34
C ASP A 280 -3.49 10.22 -4.78
N PRO A 281 -4.34 9.30 -5.30
CA PRO A 281 -5.74 9.21 -4.91
C PRO A 281 -5.94 9.01 -3.41
N ASN A 282 -5.08 8.22 -2.76
CA ASN A 282 -5.16 7.94 -1.34
C ASN A 282 -4.81 9.17 -0.49
N ALA A 283 -3.82 9.95 -0.92
CA ALA A 283 -3.42 11.20 -0.26
C ALA A 283 -4.33 12.38 -0.63
N ASN A 284 -5.27 12.21 -1.57
CA ASN A 284 -6.10 13.29 -2.10
C ASN A 284 -5.27 14.48 -2.63
N THR A 285 -4.17 14.18 -3.32
CA THR A 285 -3.17 15.17 -3.73
C THR A 285 -2.69 14.89 -5.15
N MET A 286 -2.46 15.94 -5.94
CA MET A 286 -1.72 15.86 -7.19
C MET A 286 -0.31 16.39 -6.98
N TYR A 287 0.64 15.73 -7.60
CA TYR A 287 2.05 16.10 -7.57
C TYR A 287 2.57 16.50 -8.93
N LYS A 288 3.61 17.32 -8.91
CA LYS A 288 4.41 17.73 -10.05
C LYS A 288 5.83 17.21 -9.89
N TYR A 289 6.34 16.50 -10.91
CA TYR A 289 7.75 16.11 -11.02
C TYR A 289 8.39 16.83 -12.20
N THR A 290 9.45 17.61 -11.95
CA THR A 290 10.13 18.40 -12.99
C THR A 290 11.27 17.63 -13.64
N SER A 291 11.70 18.08 -14.84
CA SER A 291 12.89 17.53 -15.52
C SER A 291 14.17 17.64 -14.70
N GLU A 292 14.26 18.63 -13.79
CA GLU A 292 15.37 18.80 -12.86
C GLU A 292 15.31 17.85 -11.66
N GLY A 293 14.31 16.99 -11.61
CA GLY A 293 14.18 15.99 -10.55
C GLY A 293 13.61 16.55 -9.24
N GLN A 294 12.69 17.49 -9.29
CA GLN A 294 12.02 18.04 -8.11
C GLN A 294 10.58 17.56 -8.01
N ILE A 295 10.14 17.25 -6.78
CA ILE A 295 8.73 16.97 -6.45
C ILE A 295 8.15 18.15 -5.68
N SER A 296 6.94 18.53 -6.05
CA SER A 296 6.13 19.49 -5.31
C SER A 296 4.65 19.12 -5.36
N VAL A 297 3.90 19.54 -4.35
CA VAL A 297 2.44 19.49 -4.40
C VAL A 297 1.97 20.45 -5.50
N TYR A 298 1.21 19.93 -6.45
CA TYR A 298 0.57 20.74 -7.49
C TYR A 298 -0.84 21.16 -7.05
N ARG A 299 -1.57 20.26 -6.37
CA ARG A 299 -2.93 20.50 -5.91
C ARG A 299 -3.27 19.63 -4.70
N GLU A 300 -3.66 20.24 -3.60
CA GLU A 300 -4.32 19.59 -2.47
C GLU A 300 -5.81 19.43 -2.71
N LYS A 301 -6.46 18.49 -1.99
CA LYS A 301 -7.88 18.17 -2.15
C LYS A 301 -8.23 17.93 -3.63
N SER A 302 -7.40 17.14 -4.27
CA SER A 302 -7.41 16.96 -5.72
C SER A 302 -8.70 16.33 -6.25
N GLY A 303 -9.38 15.52 -5.44
CA GLY A 303 -10.58 14.80 -5.85
C GLY A 303 -11.72 14.83 -4.83
N TYR A 304 -11.49 15.29 -3.60
CA TYR A 304 -12.53 15.36 -2.58
C TYR A 304 -12.34 16.51 -1.59
N ASP A 305 -13.44 17.18 -1.28
CA ASP A 305 -13.48 18.30 -0.33
C ASP A 305 -14.51 18.12 0.80
N GLY A 306 -15.13 16.93 0.89
CA GLY A 306 -16.10 16.59 1.94
C GLY A 306 -15.45 16.35 3.31
N ALA A 307 -16.25 16.54 4.38
CA ALA A 307 -15.80 16.39 5.77
C ALA A 307 -15.62 14.91 6.19
N ASP A 308 -16.25 13.99 5.47
CA ASP A 308 -16.21 12.53 5.71
C ASP A 308 -15.09 11.83 4.94
N ILE A 309 -14.04 12.54 4.57
CA ILE A 309 -12.91 12.01 3.79
C ILE A 309 -12.28 10.75 4.40
N ALA A 310 -12.31 10.61 5.72
CA ALA A 310 -11.77 9.44 6.42
C ALA A 310 -12.48 8.12 6.10
N GLU A 311 -13.68 8.18 5.49
CA GLU A 311 -14.39 6.98 5.03
C GLU A 311 -13.87 6.45 3.70
N PHE A 312 -13.12 7.24 2.95
CA PHE A 312 -12.68 6.94 1.59
C PHE A 312 -11.25 6.37 1.57
N GLY A 313 -11.05 5.26 0.86
CA GLY A 313 -9.70 4.74 0.60
C GLY A 313 -8.97 5.56 -0.47
N GLN A 314 -9.69 6.00 -1.50
CA GLN A 314 -9.17 6.75 -2.63
C GLN A 314 -10.01 8.00 -2.93
N PRO A 315 -9.98 9.03 -2.05
CA PRO A 315 -10.81 10.22 -2.23
C PRO A 315 -10.32 11.16 -3.33
N GLY A 316 -9.05 11.08 -3.72
CA GLY A 316 -8.38 12.04 -4.58
C GLY A 316 -8.77 12.01 -6.05
N SER A 317 -8.02 12.76 -6.86
CA SER A 317 -8.06 12.62 -8.33
C SER A 317 -7.44 11.28 -8.73
N ASN A 318 -7.86 10.76 -9.90
CA ASN A 318 -7.23 9.59 -10.52
C ASN A 318 -6.68 10.01 -11.90
N GLY A 319 -7.33 9.70 -13.00
CA GLY A 319 -6.87 10.02 -14.34
C GLY A 319 -6.77 11.51 -14.62
N LEU A 320 -5.70 11.90 -15.31
CA LEU A 320 -5.43 13.25 -15.78
C LEU A 320 -5.18 13.25 -17.29
N THR A 321 -5.68 14.27 -17.99
CA THR A 321 -5.39 14.47 -19.40
C THR A 321 -5.54 15.95 -19.78
N PHE A 322 -5.09 16.31 -20.97
CA PHE A 322 -5.31 17.65 -21.54
C PHE A 322 -6.29 17.57 -22.69
N ASP A 323 -7.16 18.57 -22.80
CA ASP A 323 -8.01 18.72 -23.98
C ASP A 323 -7.19 19.29 -25.16
N PRO A 324 -7.74 19.30 -26.39
CA PRO A 324 -7.03 19.83 -27.56
C PRO A 324 -6.62 21.32 -27.46
N GLN A 325 -7.15 22.05 -26.49
CA GLN A 325 -6.80 23.44 -26.20
C GLN A 325 -5.75 23.57 -25.08
N GLY A 326 -5.22 22.44 -24.60
CA GLY A 326 -4.19 22.40 -23.55
C GLY A 326 -4.72 22.69 -22.14
N ARG A 327 -6.03 22.49 -21.88
CA ARG A 327 -6.62 22.66 -20.56
C ARG A 327 -6.67 21.33 -19.81
N LEU A 328 -6.22 21.34 -18.56
CA LEU A 328 -6.17 20.14 -17.72
C LEU A 328 -7.59 19.65 -17.38
N THR A 329 -7.85 18.37 -17.64
CA THR A 329 -9.07 17.66 -17.25
C THR A 329 -8.71 16.61 -16.20
N ILE A 330 -9.52 16.54 -15.14
CA ILE A 330 -9.26 15.76 -13.93
C ILE A 330 -10.48 14.89 -13.61
N ASN A 331 -10.28 13.61 -13.45
CA ASN A 331 -11.25 12.71 -12.86
C ASN A 331 -11.15 12.76 -11.33
N GLN A 332 -12.24 13.10 -10.64
CA GLN A 332 -12.33 13.23 -9.19
C GLN A 332 -13.13 12.08 -8.59
N HIS A 333 -12.45 11.13 -7.92
CA HIS A 333 -13.10 9.96 -7.32
C HIS A 333 -14.12 10.35 -6.25
N GLY A 334 -13.68 11.03 -5.19
CA GLY A 334 -14.53 11.35 -4.04
C GLY A 334 -15.67 12.31 -4.38
N ASN A 335 -15.42 13.33 -5.19
CA ASN A 335 -16.44 14.26 -5.68
C ASN A 335 -17.32 13.63 -6.78
N ARG A 336 -16.93 12.48 -7.34
CA ARG A 336 -17.72 11.71 -8.33
C ARG A 336 -18.04 12.55 -9.56
N ARG A 337 -17.02 13.20 -10.13
CA ARG A 337 -17.17 14.12 -11.26
C ARG A 337 -15.93 14.22 -12.12
N VAL A 338 -16.09 14.68 -13.33
CA VAL A 338 -15.03 15.10 -14.24
C VAL A 338 -15.03 16.62 -14.29
N ILE A 339 -13.87 17.23 -14.05
CA ILE A 339 -13.71 18.69 -14.14
C ILE A 339 -12.65 19.06 -15.17
N ARG A 340 -12.74 20.30 -15.67
CA ARG A 340 -11.69 20.92 -16.47
C ARG A 340 -11.25 22.23 -15.81
N VAL A 341 -9.95 22.45 -15.79
CA VAL A 341 -9.33 23.69 -15.30
C VAL A 341 -9.12 24.63 -16.48
N GLU A 342 -9.80 25.78 -16.46
CA GLU A 342 -9.68 26.80 -17.49
C GLU A 342 -8.34 27.58 -17.35
N GLN A 343 -7.97 28.34 -18.37
CA GLN A 343 -6.70 29.10 -18.38
C GLN A 343 -6.60 30.14 -17.25
N ASP A 344 -7.71 30.63 -16.75
CA ASP A 344 -7.79 31.55 -15.59
C ASP A 344 -7.76 30.81 -14.24
N GLY A 345 -7.60 29.48 -14.25
CA GLY A 345 -7.60 28.63 -13.06
C GLY A 345 -9.00 28.23 -12.56
N LYS A 346 -10.08 28.70 -13.20
CA LYS A 346 -11.44 28.35 -12.81
C LYS A 346 -11.76 26.90 -13.18
N GLU A 347 -12.46 26.21 -12.30
CA GLU A 347 -12.95 24.86 -12.54
C GLU A 347 -14.34 24.86 -13.16
N VAL A 348 -14.48 24.02 -14.17
CA VAL A 348 -15.75 23.74 -14.83
C VAL A 348 -16.07 22.26 -14.69
N VAL A 349 -17.22 21.94 -14.10
CA VAL A 349 -17.71 20.56 -14.06
C VAL A 349 -18.18 20.17 -15.46
N LEU A 350 -17.54 19.16 -16.04
CA LEU A 350 -17.89 18.62 -17.34
C LEU A 350 -18.98 17.55 -17.25
N ALA A 351 -18.88 16.68 -16.22
CA ALA A 351 -19.85 15.63 -15.95
C ALA A 351 -19.84 15.27 -14.45
N ASP A 352 -21.01 15.17 -13.83
CA ASP A 352 -21.20 14.69 -12.46
C ASP A 352 -22.40 13.76 -12.33
N LYS A 353 -23.30 13.78 -13.30
CA LYS A 353 -24.53 12.98 -13.33
C LYS A 353 -24.83 12.47 -14.73
N PHE A 354 -25.45 11.30 -14.78
CA PHE A 354 -26.06 10.73 -15.96
C PHE A 354 -27.52 10.38 -15.64
N GLU A 355 -28.48 10.92 -16.44
CA GLU A 355 -29.92 10.75 -16.22
C GLU A 355 -30.38 11.07 -14.79
N GLY A 356 -29.82 12.13 -14.21
CA GLY A 356 -30.16 12.60 -12.87
C GLY A 356 -29.45 11.86 -11.73
N LYS A 357 -28.77 10.74 -11.98
CA LYS A 357 -28.00 9.95 -11.02
C LYS A 357 -26.52 10.35 -11.04
N ARG A 358 -25.90 10.42 -9.87
CA ARG A 358 -24.47 10.71 -9.78
C ARG A 358 -23.63 9.62 -10.43
N LEU A 359 -22.54 10.02 -11.08
CA LEU A 359 -21.51 9.10 -11.55
C LEU A 359 -20.97 8.27 -10.38
N ASN A 360 -20.33 7.14 -10.65
CA ASN A 360 -19.73 6.30 -9.61
C ASN A 360 -18.46 6.95 -9.05
N SER A 361 -17.36 6.87 -9.76
CA SER A 361 -16.09 7.53 -9.47
C SER A 361 -15.21 7.53 -10.74
N PRO A 362 -15.32 8.56 -11.60
CA PRO A 362 -14.57 8.62 -12.85
C PRO A 362 -13.08 8.33 -12.64
N ASN A 363 -12.53 7.36 -13.41
CA ASN A 363 -11.21 6.79 -13.19
C ASN A 363 -10.21 7.27 -14.25
N ASP A 364 -10.13 6.69 -15.45
CA ASP A 364 -9.21 7.13 -16.51
C ASP A 364 -9.96 7.83 -17.65
N LEU A 365 -9.24 8.58 -18.49
CA LEU A 365 -9.86 9.42 -19.50
C LEU A 365 -8.92 9.72 -20.68
N VAL A 366 -9.54 9.96 -21.85
CA VAL A 366 -8.81 10.32 -23.07
C VAL A 366 -9.66 11.24 -23.95
N TYR A 367 -9.03 12.22 -24.59
CA TYR A 367 -9.68 13.03 -25.63
C TYR A 367 -9.41 12.46 -27.03
N ARG A 368 -10.44 12.48 -27.88
CA ARG A 368 -10.29 12.43 -29.32
C ARG A 368 -9.88 13.81 -29.84
N SER A 369 -9.17 13.87 -30.94
CA SER A 369 -8.60 15.11 -31.52
C SER A 369 -9.64 16.19 -31.81
N ASP A 370 -10.92 15.82 -32.03
CA ASP A 370 -12.02 16.75 -32.24
C ASP A 370 -12.69 17.28 -30.96
N GLY A 371 -12.13 16.92 -29.79
CA GLY A 371 -12.58 17.37 -28.48
C GLY A 371 -13.64 16.46 -27.82
N ALA A 372 -13.96 15.31 -28.39
CA ALA A 372 -14.77 14.33 -27.69
C ALA A 372 -13.99 13.72 -26.54
N LEU A 373 -14.49 13.84 -25.32
CA LEU A 373 -13.91 13.22 -24.11
C LEU A 373 -14.55 11.86 -23.88
N PHE A 374 -13.71 10.85 -23.64
CA PHE A 374 -14.12 9.53 -23.18
C PHE A 374 -13.53 9.26 -21.80
N PHE A 375 -14.31 8.65 -20.91
CA PHE A 375 -13.85 8.31 -19.57
C PHE A 375 -14.54 7.07 -19.03
N THR A 376 -13.86 6.39 -18.11
CA THR A 376 -14.36 5.21 -17.39
C THR A 376 -14.92 5.62 -16.03
N ASP A 377 -15.98 4.95 -15.57
CA ASP A 377 -16.66 5.28 -14.31
C ASP A 377 -16.94 4.03 -13.46
N PRO A 378 -15.89 3.33 -12.99
CA PRO A 378 -16.01 2.24 -12.02
C PRO A 378 -16.28 2.80 -10.62
N PRO A 379 -16.68 1.96 -9.63
CA PRO A 379 -16.97 2.39 -8.27
C PRO A 379 -15.73 2.45 -7.34
N PHE A 380 -14.51 2.51 -7.86
CA PHE A 380 -13.27 2.35 -7.07
C PHE A 380 -13.05 3.46 -6.04
N GLY A 381 -13.52 4.68 -6.32
CA GLY A 381 -13.47 5.79 -5.38
C GLY A 381 -14.58 5.78 -4.32
N LEU A 382 -15.53 4.86 -4.39
CA LEU A 382 -16.56 4.71 -3.36
C LEU A 382 -16.04 3.84 -2.19
N PRO A 383 -16.31 4.18 -0.91
CA PRO A 383 -15.79 3.47 0.25
C PRO A 383 -16.05 1.96 0.30
N LYS A 384 -17.16 1.51 -0.26
CA LYS A 384 -17.54 0.08 -0.32
C LYS A 384 -17.70 -0.43 -1.75
N PHE A 385 -17.05 0.22 -2.71
CA PHE A 385 -17.10 -0.14 -4.13
C PHE A 385 -18.54 -0.32 -4.63
N ASP A 386 -18.84 -1.41 -5.34
CA ASP A 386 -20.17 -1.73 -5.85
C ASP A 386 -21.25 -1.86 -4.77
N LYS A 387 -20.85 -2.16 -3.53
CA LYS A 387 -21.77 -2.32 -2.39
C LYS A 387 -21.98 -1.02 -1.61
N ASP A 388 -21.39 0.09 -2.06
CA ASP A 388 -21.57 1.36 -1.37
C ASP A 388 -23.00 1.89 -1.55
N PRO A 389 -23.69 2.27 -0.47
CA PRO A 389 -25.05 2.81 -0.56
C PRO A 389 -25.13 4.14 -1.30
N ARG A 390 -24.02 4.84 -1.51
CA ARG A 390 -23.93 6.08 -2.31
C ARG A 390 -23.92 5.81 -3.82
N LYS A 391 -23.74 4.55 -4.26
CA LYS A 391 -23.75 4.18 -5.67
C LYS A 391 -25.16 4.29 -6.22
N GLU A 392 -25.38 5.19 -7.19
CA GLU A 392 -26.69 5.48 -7.77
C GLU A 392 -26.89 4.81 -9.14
N LEU A 393 -25.81 4.68 -9.94
CA LEU A 393 -25.85 3.96 -11.20
C LEU A 393 -25.82 2.44 -10.97
N ALA A 394 -26.68 1.70 -11.67
CA ALA A 394 -26.76 0.25 -11.55
C ALA A 394 -25.59 -0.50 -12.24
N PHE A 395 -24.72 0.23 -12.92
CA PHE A 395 -23.63 -0.31 -13.74
C PHE A 395 -22.33 0.48 -13.51
N ALA A 396 -21.21 -0.07 -13.92
CA ALA A 396 -19.98 0.64 -14.20
C ALA A 396 -19.92 0.90 -15.71
N GLY A 397 -19.69 2.16 -16.12
CA GLY A 397 -19.85 2.55 -17.52
C GLY A 397 -18.61 3.15 -18.15
N VAL A 398 -18.53 3.07 -19.47
CA VAL A 398 -17.71 3.95 -20.29
C VAL A 398 -18.61 5.04 -20.84
N PHE A 399 -18.19 6.28 -20.67
CA PHE A 399 -18.95 7.46 -21.09
C PHE A 399 -18.22 8.22 -22.18
N SER A 400 -18.97 8.91 -23.04
CA SER A 400 -18.42 9.97 -23.88
C SER A 400 -19.18 11.27 -23.66
N LEU A 401 -18.42 12.38 -23.65
CA LEU A 401 -18.95 13.74 -23.64
C LEU A 401 -18.53 14.44 -24.93
N TYR A 402 -19.50 14.71 -25.80
CA TYR A 402 -19.26 15.35 -27.08
C TYR A 402 -20.31 16.39 -27.40
N LYS A 403 -19.88 17.58 -27.76
CA LYS A 403 -20.77 18.74 -28.07
C LYS A 403 -21.83 19.00 -26.99
N GLY A 404 -21.41 18.87 -25.72
CA GLY A 404 -22.27 19.10 -24.56
C GLY A 404 -23.25 17.95 -24.23
N LYS A 405 -23.19 16.83 -24.96
CA LYS A 405 -24.01 15.66 -24.70
C LYS A 405 -23.18 14.58 -24.01
N LEU A 406 -23.55 14.22 -22.78
CA LEU A 406 -23.04 13.05 -22.08
C LEU A 406 -23.86 11.82 -22.47
N GLN A 407 -23.17 10.73 -22.82
CA GLN A 407 -23.81 9.46 -23.15
C GLN A 407 -22.99 8.28 -22.62
N VAL A 408 -23.67 7.24 -22.21
CA VAL A 408 -23.05 5.94 -21.91
C VAL A 408 -22.79 5.24 -23.26
N VAL A 409 -21.55 4.78 -23.46
CA VAL A 409 -21.15 4.17 -24.75
C VAL A 409 -20.81 2.70 -24.60
N SER A 410 -20.55 2.20 -23.37
CA SER A 410 -20.48 0.78 -23.04
C SER A 410 -20.85 0.52 -21.57
N GLN A 411 -21.39 -0.68 -21.31
CA GLN A 411 -21.67 -1.25 -19.99
C GLN A 411 -21.20 -2.72 -19.92
N ASP A 412 -20.27 -3.12 -20.79
CA ASP A 412 -19.85 -4.51 -20.96
C ASP A 412 -18.88 -5.00 -19.88
N MET A 413 -18.46 -4.09 -19.00
CA MET A 413 -17.40 -4.31 -18.00
C MET A 413 -17.92 -4.09 -16.58
N THR A 414 -17.37 -4.85 -15.64
CA THR A 414 -17.62 -4.71 -14.20
C THR A 414 -16.76 -3.62 -13.56
N GLY A 415 -15.52 -3.44 -14.07
CA GLY A 415 -14.56 -2.44 -13.61
C GLY A 415 -13.81 -1.79 -14.78
N PRO A 416 -14.47 -0.98 -15.66
CA PRO A 416 -13.76 -0.29 -16.74
C PRO A 416 -12.70 0.64 -16.14
N ASN A 417 -11.44 0.51 -16.59
CA ASN A 417 -10.30 1.23 -16.05
C ASN A 417 -9.52 1.95 -17.16
N GLY A 418 -8.31 1.52 -17.49
CA GLY A 418 -7.49 2.18 -18.49
C GLY A 418 -8.18 2.32 -19.85
N ILE A 419 -7.97 3.46 -20.51
CA ILE A 419 -8.62 3.81 -21.77
C ILE A 419 -7.65 4.51 -22.72
N ALA A 420 -7.62 4.09 -23.99
CA ALA A 420 -6.75 4.68 -25.01
C ALA A 420 -7.31 4.54 -26.41
N PHE A 421 -7.02 5.50 -27.29
CA PHE A 421 -7.33 5.41 -28.72
C PHE A 421 -6.19 4.71 -29.50
N SER A 422 -6.55 4.08 -30.62
CA SER A 422 -5.57 3.80 -31.68
C SER A 422 -5.03 5.11 -32.26
N PRO A 423 -3.81 5.14 -32.87
CA PRO A 423 -3.22 6.39 -33.38
C PRO A 423 -4.06 7.09 -34.44
N ASP A 424 -4.89 6.36 -35.17
CA ASP A 424 -5.84 6.90 -36.18
C ASP A 424 -7.24 7.18 -35.60
N GLU A 425 -7.42 7.03 -34.28
CA GLU A 425 -8.66 7.26 -33.53
C GLU A 425 -9.88 6.45 -34.01
N LYS A 426 -9.66 5.41 -34.83
CA LYS A 426 -10.76 4.54 -35.29
C LYS A 426 -11.22 3.55 -34.22
N TYR A 427 -10.31 3.19 -33.32
CA TYR A 427 -10.59 2.25 -32.24
C TYR A 427 -10.36 2.88 -30.88
N LEU A 428 -11.22 2.51 -29.93
CA LEU A 428 -11.05 2.77 -28.51
C LEU A 428 -10.81 1.44 -27.79
N TYR A 429 -9.71 1.37 -27.02
CA TYR A 429 -9.40 0.26 -26.14
C TYR A 429 -9.79 0.61 -24.72
N VAL A 430 -10.43 -0.33 -24.01
CA VAL A 430 -10.80 -0.18 -22.59
C VAL A 430 -10.47 -1.46 -21.84
N GLY A 431 -9.72 -1.35 -20.74
CA GLY A 431 -9.39 -2.44 -19.87
C GLY A 431 -10.45 -2.68 -18.79
N ASN A 432 -10.67 -3.94 -18.45
CA ASN A 432 -11.54 -4.33 -17.34
C ASN A 432 -10.71 -4.78 -16.14
N TRP A 433 -10.76 -4.04 -15.05
CA TRP A 433 -10.18 -4.40 -13.77
C TRP A 433 -11.13 -5.32 -13.00
N ASP A 434 -11.01 -6.61 -13.24
CA ASP A 434 -11.82 -7.66 -12.62
C ASP A 434 -10.98 -8.95 -12.58
N ASP A 435 -10.75 -9.51 -11.41
CA ASP A 435 -9.92 -10.70 -11.22
C ASP A 435 -10.41 -11.93 -12.00
N HIS A 436 -11.70 -11.98 -12.29
CA HIS A 436 -12.33 -13.09 -13.01
C HIS A 436 -12.49 -12.83 -14.51
N LYS A 437 -12.22 -11.60 -14.97
CA LYS A 437 -12.36 -11.22 -16.37
C LYS A 437 -11.40 -10.09 -16.73
N LYS A 438 -10.11 -10.42 -16.79
CA LYS A 438 -9.02 -9.47 -17.12
C LYS A 438 -8.91 -9.32 -18.65
N VAL A 439 -9.81 -8.54 -19.24
CA VAL A 439 -9.90 -8.41 -20.70
C VAL A 439 -9.77 -6.95 -21.15
N ILE A 440 -9.20 -6.76 -22.34
CA ILE A 440 -9.22 -5.49 -23.04
C ILE A 440 -10.30 -5.57 -24.12
N TYR A 441 -11.26 -4.67 -24.05
CA TYR A 441 -12.22 -4.48 -25.13
C TYR A 441 -11.69 -3.51 -26.17
N ARG A 442 -12.04 -3.74 -27.45
CA ARG A 442 -11.85 -2.82 -28.57
C ARG A 442 -13.19 -2.47 -29.18
N TYR A 443 -13.42 -1.19 -29.39
CA TYR A 443 -14.65 -0.66 -29.99
C TYR A 443 -14.32 0.18 -31.21
N GLU A 444 -15.16 0.15 -32.24
CA GLU A 444 -15.12 1.11 -33.34
C GLU A 444 -15.75 2.43 -32.93
N VAL A 445 -15.01 3.52 -33.10
CA VAL A 445 -15.43 4.87 -32.72
C VAL A 445 -16.20 5.52 -33.85
N GLN A 446 -17.39 6.01 -33.54
CA GLN A 446 -18.25 6.67 -34.51
C GLN A 446 -18.07 8.21 -34.51
N PRO A 447 -18.43 8.91 -35.60
CA PRO A 447 -18.32 10.38 -35.68
C PRO A 447 -19.06 11.13 -34.57
N ASP A 448 -20.17 10.57 -34.07
CA ASP A 448 -21.00 11.14 -33.00
C ASP A 448 -20.49 10.78 -31.58
N ALA A 449 -19.27 10.23 -31.48
CA ALA A 449 -18.65 9.74 -30.26
C ALA A 449 -19.42 8.57 -29.60
N SER A 450 -20.26 7.85 -30.33
CA SER A 450 -20.77 6.54 -29.92
C SER A 450 -19.75 5.43 -30.26
N LEU A 451 -19.93 4.24 -29.68
CA LEU A 451 -19.12 3.06 -29.93
C LEU A 451 -19.96 1.96 -30.58
N ARG A 452 -19.34 1.17 -31.44
CA ARG A 452 -19.92 -0.02 -32.07
C ARG A 452 -18.94 -1.18 -32.09
N ASN A 453 -19.46 -2.35 -32.42
CA ASN A 453 -18.67 -3.56 -32.69
C ASN A 453 -17.66 -3.88 -31.58
N GLY A 454 -18.14 -3.79 -30.30
CA GLY A 454 -17.32 -4.13 -29.13
C GLY A 454 -16.92 -5.62 -29.15
N GLU A 455 -15.63 -5.89 -29.06
CA GLU A 455 -15.08 -7.24 -29.01
C GLU A 455 -13.96 -7.33 -27.98
N ILE A 456 -13.71 -8.53 -27.45
CA ILE A 456 -12.52 -8.77 -26.62
C ILE A 456 -11.32 -8.77 -27.57
N PHE A 457 -10.47 -7.76 -27.40
CA PHE A 457 -9.24 -7.61 -28.18
C PHE A 457 -8.11 -8.46 -27.60
N PHE A 458 -8.02 -8.52 -26.26
CA PHE A 458 -7.02 -9.32 -25.59
C PHE A 458 -7.56 -9.84 -24.25
N ASP A 459 -7.22 -11.10 -23.92
CA ASP A 459 -7.66 -11.75 -22.69
C ASP A 459 -6.43 -12.15 -21.85
N MET A 460 -6.35 -11.63 -20.62
CA MET A 460 -5.32 -11.91 -19.62
C MET A 460 -5.89 -12.66 -18.40
N THR A 461 -7.12 -13.18 -18.47
CA THR A 461 -7.82 -13.74 -17.29
C THR A 461 -7.00 -14.82 -16.58
N ASP A 462 -6.37 -15.70 -17.36
CA ASP A 462 -5.54 -16.79 -16.83
C ASP A 462 -4.06 -16.41 -16.65
N ALA A 463 -3.69 -15.15 -16.89
CA ALA A 463 -2.30 -14.72 -16.73
C ALA A 463 -1.89 -14.70 -15.26
N PRO A 464 -0.72 -15.27 -14.90
CA PRO A 464 -0.21 -15.23 -13.54
C PRO A 464 0.32 -13.83 -13.21
N GLY A 465 0.34 -13.51 -11.92
CA GLY A 465 0.86 -12.26 -11.39
C GLY A 465 -0.19 -11.51 -10.58
N GLU A 466 0.28 -10.49 -9.87
CA GLU A 466 -0.63 -9.63 -9.12
C GLU A 466 -1.35 -8.68 -10.06
N ASP A 467 -2.50 -8.22 -9.60
CA ASP A 467 -3.35 -7.22 -10.20
C ASP A 467 -4.15 -7.66 -11.45
N ALA A 468 -5.05 -6.78 -11.88
CA ALA A 468 -5.84 -6.94 -13.09
C ALA A 468 -5.41 -5.91 -14.15
N ILE A 469 -6.29 -5.51 -15.08
CA ILE A 469 -5.94 -4.53 -16.11
C ILE A 469 -6.21 -3.13 -15.58
N ASP A 470 -5.15 -2.33 -15.45
CA ASP A 470 -5.21 -0.94 -14.99
C ASP A 470 -4.94 0.05 -16.15
N GLY A 471 -4.17 1.10 -15.96
CA GLY A 471 -3.92 2.10 -16.96
C GLY A 471 -3.27 1.58 -18.25
N MET A 472 -3.53 2.27 -19.36
CA MET A 472 -2.94 1.93 -20.66
C MET A 472 -2.64 3.16 -21.52
N LYS A 473 -1.65 3.04 -22.38
CA LYS A 473 -1.31 4.03 -23.42
C LYS A 473 -0.88 3.31 -24.70
N VAL A 474 -0.88 4.03 -25.81
CA VAL A 474 -0.55 3.51 -27.14
C VAL A 474 0.69 4.23 -27.69
N ASP A 475 1.54 3.54 -28.46
CA ASP A 475 2.63 4.16 -29.21
C ASP A 475 2.21 4.56 -30.63
N GLU A 476 3.06 5.29 -31.33
CA GLU A 476 2.82 5.76 -32.71
C GLU A 476 2.62 4.63 -33.73
N ARG A 477 3.04 3.40 -33.40
CA ARG A 477 2.87 2.21 -34.24
C ARG A 477 1.60 1.43 -33.89
N GLY A 478 0.85 1.88 -32.87
CA GLY A 478 -0.41 1.27 -32.41
C GLY A 478 -0.23 0.13 -31.40
N ASN A 479 0.97 -0.09 -30.86
CA ASN A 479 1.14 -1.08 -29.80
C ASN A 479 0.57 -0.52 -28.49
N LEU A 480 -0.16 -1.36 -27.76
CA LEU A 480 -0.68 -1.03 -26.42
C LEU A 480 0.36 -1.36 -25.36
N TYR A 481 0.57 -0.44 -24.46
CA TYR A 481 1.29 -0.61 -23.20
C TYR A 481 0.25 -0.59 -22.08
N VAL A 482 0.09 -1.74 -21.40
CA VAL A 482 -1.03 -1.98 -20.49
C VAL A 482 -0.50 -2.47 -19.15
N SER A 483 -0.85 -1.79 -18.07
CA SER A 483 -0.67 -2.36 -16.75
C SER A 483 -1.60 -3.58 -16.61
N GLY A 484 -1.02 -4.73 -16.34
CA GLY A 484 -1.72 -6.00 -16.27
C GLY A 484 -1.01 -6.98 -15.36
N PRO A 485 -1.51 -8.22 -15.23
CA PRO A 485 -0.96 -9.19 -14.29
C PRO A 485 0.56 -9.32 -14.37
N GLY A 486 1.25 -9.01 -13.26
CA GLY A 486 2.70 -9.16 -13.13
C GLY A 486 3.56 -8.12 -13.85
N GLY A 487 3.01 -7.06 -14.46
CA GLY A 487 3.81 -5.98 -15.04
C GLY A 487 3.15 -5.22 -16.19
N LEU A 488 3.96 -4.49 -16.94
CA LEU A 488 3.51 -3.70 -18.10
C LEU A 488 3.58 -4.55 -19.37
N TRP A 489 2.43 -4.92 -19.90
CA TRP A 489 2.30 -5.73 -21.12
C TRP A 489 2.43 -4.86 -22.36
N VAL A 490 3.13 -5.36 -23.38
CA VAL A 490 3.23 -4.74 -24.70
C VAL A 490 2.50 -5.64 -25.69
N ILE A 491 1.43 -5.11 -26.30
CA ILE A 491 0.53 -5.87 -27.19
C ILE A 491 0.50 -5.18 -28.55
N SER A 492 0.71 -5.95 -29.63
CA SER A 492 0.67 -5.40 -30.99
C SER A 492 -0.75 -4.98 -31.40
N PRO A 493 -0.90 -4.15 -32.46
CA PRO A 493 -2.21 -3.78 -33.01
C PRO A 493 -3.09 -4.97 -33.44
N GLU A 494 -2.45 -6.11 -33.73
CA GLU A 494 -3.15 -7.37 -34.11
C GLU A 494 -3.50 -8.24 -32.88
N GLY A 495 -3.28 -7.75 -31.64
CA GLY A 495 -3.58 -8.50 -30.43
C GLY A 495 -2.54 -9.58 -30.09
N ARG A 496 -1.27 -9.41 -30.48
CA ARG A 496 -0.18 -10.33 -30.10
C ARG A 496 0.58 -9.81 -28.90
N HIS A 497 0.76 -10.64 -27.89
CA HIS A 497 1.63 -10.33 -26.74
C HIS A 497 3.10 -10.31 -27.20
N LEU A 498 3.71 -9.14 -27.24
CA LEU A 498 5.11 -8.97 -27.63
C LEU A 498 6.06 -9.25 -26.47
N GLY A 499 5.68 -8.85 -25.26
CA GLY A 499 6.46 -9.04 -24.05
C GLY A 499 5.90 -8.26 -22.87
N THR A 500 6.53 -8.45 -21.71
CA THR A 500 6.15 -7.75 -20.46
C THR A 500 7.37 -7.09 -19.84
N ILE A 501 7.26 -5.82 -19.49
CA ILE A 501 8.26 -5.07 -18.73
C ILE A 501 7.89 -5.19 -17.26
N VAL A 502 8.75 -5.85 -16.47
CA VAL A 502 8.57 -6.03 -15.03
C VAL A 502 9.40 -4.97 -14.33
N ALA A 503 8.73 -3.97 -13.75
CA ALA A 503 9.35 -2.92 -12.96
C ALA A 503 9.52 -3.37 -11.50
N PRO A 504 10.36 -2.68 -10.69
CA PRO A 504 10.57 -3.02 -9.26
C PRO A 504 9.30 -2.93 -8.41
N MET A 505 8.38 -2.06 -8.79
CA MET A 505 7.02 -1.99 -8.25
C MET A 505 6.03 -2.13 -9.38
N HIS A 506 4.91 -2.77 -9.10
CA HIS A 506 3.85 -2.95 -10.10
C HIS A 506 3.35 -1.58 -10.60
N PRO A 507 3.42 -1.28 -11.91
CA PRO A 507 2.88 -0.05 -12.46
C PRO A 507 1.34 -0.10 -12.46
N HIS A 508 0.71 1.01 -12.10
CA HIS A 508 -0.75 1.17 -12.21
C HIS A 508 -1.12 1.96 -13.45
N ASN A 509 -0.37 3.03 -13.77
CA ASN A 509 -0.62 3.82 -14.96
C ASN A 509 0.68 4.34 -15.57
N LEU A 510 0.61 4.95 -16.74
CA LEU A 510 1.77 5.37 -17.51
C LEU A 510 1.49 6.61 -18.35
N ALA A 511 2.56 7.36 -18.67
CA ALA A 511 2.49 8.50 -19.59
C ALA A 511 3.76 8.61 -20.43
N TRP A 512 3.59 8.89 -21.71
CA TRP A 512 4.70 9.28 -22.56
C TRP A 512 5.13 10.71 -22.24
N GLY A 513 6.43 10.96 -22.18
CA GLY A 513 6.97 12.27 -21.85
C GLY A 513 8.34 12.54 -22.46
N ASP A 514 8.98 13.56 -21.94
CA ASP A 514 10.18 14.23 -22.43
C ASP A 514 10.01 14.85 -23.84
N ASP A 515 11.03 15.57 -24.33
CA ASP A 515 10.96 16.30 -25.60
C ASP A 515 10.91 15.37 -26.82
N ASP A 516 11.45 14.16 -26.68
CA ASP A 516 11.48 13.14 -27.74
C ASP A 516 10.24 12.26 -27.76
N HIS A 517 9.41 12.30 -26.70
CA HIS A 517 8.25 11.45 -26.49
C HIS A 517 8.56 9.94 -26.49
N GLN A 518 9.80 9.56 -26.18
CA GLN A 518 10.26 8.17 -26.09
C GLN A 518 10.44 7.70 -24.64
N THR A 519 10.35 8.61 -23.68
CA THR A 519 10.37 8.25 -22.25
C THR A 519 8.98 7.90 -21.77
N LEU A 520 8.85 6.70 -21.22
CA LEU A 520 7.63 6.23 -20.57
C LEU A 520 7.76 6.38 -19.05
N TYR A 521 6.97 7.27 -18.47
CA TYR A 521 6.84 7.43 -17.03
C TYR A 521 5.83 6.43 -16.48
N LEU A 522 6.14 5.80 -15.35
CA LEU A 522 5.31 4.80 -14.69
C LEU A 522 4.97 5.28 -13.30
N THR A 523 3.69 5.41 -13.01
CA THR A 523 3.16 5.50 -11.65
C THR A 523 3.00 4.07 -11.14
N ALA A 524 3.75 3.70 -10.09
CA ALA A 524 3.88 2.32 -9.63
C ALA A 524 3.82 2.26 -8.10
N LYS A 525 2.68 1.81 -7.56
CA LYS A 525 2.41 1.76 -6.12
C LYS A 525 2.78 3.08 -5.42
N THR A 526 3.88 3.10 -4.67
CA THR A 526 4.33 4.25 -3.87
C THR A 526 5.51 4.99 -4.50
N GLY A 527 5.82 4.72 -5.77
CA GLY A 527 6.97 5.28 -6.48
C GLY A 527 6.68 5.78 -7.88
N LEU A 528 7.56 6.65 -8.36
CA LEU A 528 7.59 7.13 -9.73
C LEU A 528 8.83 6.58 -10.43
N TYR A 529 8.65 6.03 -11.62
CA TYR A 529 9.73 5.46 -12.44
C TYR A 529 9.69 6.00 -13.85
N ARG A 530 10.79 5.80 -14.61
CA ARG A 530 10.84 6.01 -16.06
C ARG A 530 11.69 4.97 -16.75
N ILE A 531 11.32 4.68 -18.00
CA ILE A 531 12.09 3.85 -18.94
C ILE A 531 12.12 4.54 -20.30
N HIS A 532 13.27 4.52 -20.96
CA HIS A 532 13.39 5.06 -22.32
C HIS A 532 13.22 3.93 -23.35
N LEU A 533 12.39 4.17 -24.36
CA LEU A 533 12.00 3.19 -25.37
C LEU A 533 12.43 3.67 -26.76
N ASN A 534 12.44 2.74 -27.75
CA ASN A 534 12.83 3.03 -29.14
C ASN A 534 11.65 3.54 -30.00
N VAL A 535 10.54 3.87 -29.41
CA VAL A 535 9.29 4.27 -30.10
C VAL A 535 8.69 5.46 -29.37
N LYS A 536 7.95 6.29 -30.07
CA LYS A 536 7.25 7.44 -29.50
C LYS A 536 5.83 7.07 -29.09
N GLY A 537 5.34 7.72 -28.06
CA GLY A 537 3.92 7.66 -27.72
C GLY A 537 3.05 8.25 -28.83
N ALA A 538 1.86 7.66 -29.03
CA ALA A 538 0.85 8.20 -29.91
C ALA A 538 0.13 9.39 -29.24
N GLY A 539 -0.05 10.47 -30.00
CA GLY A 539 -1.00 11.53 -29.69
C GLY A 539 -0.84 12.18 -28.32
N ILE A 540 0.29 12.85 -28.05
CA ILE A 540 0.33 13.81 -26.95
C ILE A 540 -0.39 15.07 -27.44
N PRO A 541 -1.48 15.50 -26.77
CA PRO A 541 -2.08 16.80 -27.09
C PRO A 541 -1.02 17.88 -27.02
N ARG A 542 -0.87 18.66 -28.07
CA ARG A 542 0.14 19.73 -28.20
C ARG A 542 -0.25 20.95 -27.39
#